data_684f1d63a9737bbead7947fddb46c12b
#
_entry.id   684f1d63a9737bbead7947fddb46c12b
#
_cell.length_a   1.000
_cell.length_b   1.000
_cell.length_c   1.000
_cell.angle_alpha   90.00
_cell.angle_beta   90.00
_cell.angle_gamma   90.00
#
_symmetry.space_group_name_H-M   'P 1'
#
loop_
_entity.id
_entity.type
_entity.pdbx_description
1 polymer ?
#
loop_
_entity_poly.entity_id
_entity_poly.type
_entity_poly.pdbx_seq_one_letter_code
_entity_poly.pdbx_strand_id
1 'polypeptide(L)'
;MARYRGPVCKLCRREGEKLFLKGERCFTPKCAFERRGYPPGQHGRSAQFRRRRESDYNRQLRAKQKARRVYGILERQFRRYYEESLQRRGLTGLNLLQILESRLDNVVYRLGFADSRAQARMLVSHGHFMVNGRRTDVPSMLLSSGDQISVRDGSRKRTYFKDLSAVAEEKTTPDWLSRDAKNLTGSITRLPERAEIDGNLNEQLIVEFYSR
;
A
#
# COMPACT_ATOMS: atom_id res chain seq x y z
N MET A 1 -7.62 8.98 11.70
CA MET A 1 -7.93 7.66 11.14
C MET A 1 -7.09 6.59 11.80
N ALA A 2 -7.65 5.47 12.25
CA ALA A 2 -6.93 4.40 12.94
C ALA A 2 -5.93 3.69 12.00
N ARG A 3 -4.74 3.37 12.52
CA ARG A 3 -3.68 2.65 11.80
C ARG A 3 -2.88 1.76 12.75
N TYR A 4 -2.14 0.81 12.21
CA TYR A 4 -1.16 0.07 12.99
C TYR A 4 -0.01 0.98 13.41
N ARG A 5 0.28 1.07 14.72
CA ARG A 5 1.34 1.91 15.30
C ARG A 5 2.51 1.10 15.86
N GLY A 6 2.41 -0.21 15.84
CA GLY A 6 3.46 -1.10 16.32
C GLY A 6 4.66 -1.22 15.37
N PRO A 7 5.65 -2.02 15.71
CA PRO A 7 6.86 -2.22 14.92
C PRO A 7 6.58 -2.98 13.63
N VAL A 8 6.52 -2.28 12.51
CA VAL A 8 6.13 -2.82 11.19
C VAL A 8 7.06 -3.93 10.67
N CYS A 9 8.35 -3.96 11.07
CA CYS A 9 9.24 -5.05 10.68
C CYS A 9 8.82 -6.43 11.25
N LYS A 10 8.05 -6.46 12.33
CA LYS A 10 7.43 -7.71 12.82
C LYS A 10 6.39 -8.25 11.83
N LEU A 11 5.77 -7.38 11.04
CA LEU A 11 4.77 -7.77 10.03
C LEU A 11 5.44 -8.51 8.87
N CYS A 12 6.55 -7.98 8.31
CA CYS A 12 7.33 -8.67 7.29
C CYS A 12 7.80 -10.05 7.77
N ARG A 13 8.38 -10.11 8.96
CA ARG A 13 8.83 -11.37 9.57
C ARG A 13 7.71 -12.37 9.80
N ARG A 14 6.50 -11.92 10.09
CA ARG A 14 5.33 -12.80 10.26
C ARG A 14 4.82 -13.36 8.94
N GLU A 15 4.91 -12.58 7.85
CA GLU A 15 4.53 -13.05 6.50
C GLU A 15 5.64 -13.86 5.82
N GLY A 16 6.87 -13.83 6.35
CA GLY A 16 8.01 -14.54 5.76
C GLY A 16 8.57 -13.89 4.51
N GLU A 17 8.25 -12.60 4.26
CA GLU A 17 8.71 -11.86 3.09
C GLU A 17 8.84 -10.36 3.37
N LYS A 18 9.53 -9.63 2.48
CA LYS A 18 9.62 -8.17 2.54
C LYS A 18 8.33 -7.53 2.01
N LEU A 19 7.66 -6.73 2.85
CA LEU A 19 6.48 -5.94 2.47
C LEU A 19 6.82 -4.47 2.18
N PHE A 20 8.08 -4.10 2.18
CA PHE A 20 8.59 -2.75 1.88
C PHE A 20 7.90 -1.58 2.62
N LEU A 21 7.57 -1.80 3.91
CA LEU A 21 6.77 -0.86 4.72
C LEU A 21 7.54 0.38 5.22
N LYS A 22 8.87 0.41 5.10
CA LYS A 22 9.75 1.50 5.58
C LYS A 22 10.51 2.23 4.47
N GLY A 23 10.12 2.08 3.22
CA GLY A 23 10.80 2.72 2.09
C GLY A 23 12.24 2.28 1.96
N GLU A 24 13.18 3.22 1.74
CA GLU A 24 14.60 2.97 1.47
C GLU A 24 15.27 1.98 2.43
N ARG A 25 14.94 2.04 3.72
CA ARG A 25 15.52 1.12 4.71
C ARG A 25 15.27 -0.36 4.37
N CYS A 26 14.22 -0.67 3.64
CA CYS A 26 13.89 -2.05 3.25
C CYS A 26 14.83 -2.60 2.15
N PHE A 27 15.53 -1.72 1.46
CA PHE A 27 16.50 -2.05 0.42
C PHE A 27 17.95 -2.12 0.94
N THR A 28 18.19 -1.65 2.15
CA THR A 28 19.53 -1.63 2.76
C THR A 28 19.78 -2.85 3.65
N PRO A 29 21.05 -3.19 3.96
CA PRO A 29 21.39 -4.25 4.92
C PRO A 29 20.87 -4.00 6.34
N LYS A 30 20.37 -2.79 6.63
CA LYS A 30 19.71 -2.43 7.90
C LYS A 30 18.28 -3.02 8.00
N CYS A 31 17.80 -3.72 6.96
CA CYS A 31 16.50 -4.37 6.97
C CYS A 31 16.44 -5.46 8.05
N ALA A 32 15.45 -5.36 8.93
CA ALA A 32 15.31 -6.33 10.03
C ALA A 32 14.87 -7.73 9.56
N PHE A 33 14.29 -7.84 8.37
CA PHE A 33 13.93 -9.12 7.77
C PHE A 33 15.18 -9.90 7.30
N GLU A 34 16.15 -9.24 6.70
CA GLU A 34 17.41 -9.87 6.31
C GLU A 34 18.21 -10.37 7.50
N ARG A 35 18.24 -9.58 8.57
CA ARG A 35 18.96 -9.96 9.81
C ARG A 35 18.25 -11.06 10.60
N ARG A 36 16.92 -11.15 10.52
CA ARG A 36 16.07 -12.03 11.35
C ARG A 36 14.86 -12.49 10.53
N GLY A 37 15.05 -13.38 9.54
CA GLY A 37 13.99 -13.87 8.66
C GLY A 37 12.93 -14.75 9.32
N TYR A 38 13.08 -15.09 10.62
CA TYR A 38 12.15 -15.93 11.36
C TYR A 38 10.98 -15.11 11.97
N PRO A 39 9.81 -15.75 12.20
CA PRO A 39 8.65 -15.09 12.78
C PRO A 39 8.95 -14.42 14.13
N PRO A 40 8.25 -13.33 14.49
CA PRO A 40 8.44 -12.67 15.77
C PRO A 40 7.85 -13.48 16.94
N GLY A 41 8.40 -13.28 18.13
CA GLY A 41 7.96 -13.92 19.37
C GLY A 41 8.98 -14.91 19.92
N GLN A 42 8.73 -15.41 21.14
CA GLN A 42 9.62 -16.29 21.88
C GLN A 42 9.94 -17.58 21.09
N HIS A 43 8.94 -18.16 20.46
CA HIS A 43 9.07 -19.42 19.68
C HIS A 43 9.41 -19.20 18.21
N GLY A 44 9.61 -17.95 17.76
CA GLY A 44 9.80 -17.63 16.35
C GLY A 44 11.01 -18.32 15.73
N ARG A 45 12.13 -18.38 16.45
CA ARG A 45 13.37 -19.01 15.98
C ARG A 45 13.21 -20.54 15.85
N SER A 46 12.59 -21.18 16.82
CA SER A 46 12.33 -22.64 16.77
C SER A 46 11.24 -23.02 15.79
N ALA A 47 10.30 -22.12 15.52
CA ALA A 47 9.24 -22.35 14.52
C ALA A 47 9.78 -22.43 13.08
N GLN A 48 10.93 -21.85 12.80
CA GLN A 48 11.59 -21.93 11.48
C GLN A 48 11.97 -23.36 11.10
N PHE A 49 12.35 -24.18 12.08
CA PHE A 49 12.79 -25.58 11.88
C PHE A 49 11.63 -26.59 11.93
N ARG A 50 10.44 -26.15 12.35
CA ARG A 50 9.27 -27.01 12.42
C ARG A 50 8.46 -26.90 11.14
N ARG A 51 8.52 -27.91 10.27
CA ARG A 51 7.59 -28.06 9.14
C ARG A 51 6.20 -28.39 9.68
N ARG A 52 5.36 -27.37 9.86
CA ARG A 52 3.93 -27.56 10.13
C ARG A 52 3.18 -27.67 8.82
N ARG A 53 2.31 -28.67 8.69
CA ARG A 53 1.34 -28.73 7.59
C ARG A 53 0.44 -27.49 7.70
N GLU A 54 0.46 -26.66 6.69
CA GLU A 54 -0.40 -25.46 6.65
C GLU A 54 -1.82 -25.88 6.27
N SER A 55 -2.80 -25.49 7.10
CA SER A 55 -4.21 -25.63 6.74
C SER A 55 -4.62 -24.59 5.71
N ASP A 56 -5.62 -24.91 4.90
CA ASP A 56 -6.16 -23.97 3.90
C ASP A 56 -6.67 -22.69 4.55
N TYR A 57 -7.31 -22.78 5.73
CA TYR A 57 -7.67 -21.61 6.51
C TYR A 57 -6.48 -20.71 6.82
N ASN A 58 -5.34 -21.29 7.23
CA ASN A 58 -4.16 -20.49 7.53
C ASN A 58 -3.60 -19.82 6.28
N ARG A 59 -3.57 -20.51 5.14
CA ARG A 59 -3.14 -19.95 3.84
C ARG A 59 -4.01 -18.74 3.44
N GLN A 60 -5.31 -18.90 3.51
CA GLN A 60 -6.29 -17.86 3.19
C GLN A 60 -6.17 -16.67 4.18
N LEU A 61 -6.06 -16.95 5.48
CA LEU A 61 -5.84 -15.93 6.51
C LEU A 61 -4.54 -15.15 6.26
N ARG A 62 -3.45 -15.83 5.88
CA ARG A 62 -2.17 -15.17 5.60
C ARG A 62 -2.26 -14.28 4.37
N ALA A 63 -2.87 -14.75 3.29
CA ALA A 63 -3.07 -13.95 2.09
C ALA A 63 -3.84 -12.65 2.40
N LYS A 64 -4.96 -12.75 3.13
CA LYS A 64 -5.71 -11.59 3.59
C LYS A 64 -4.88 -10.66 4.47
N GLN A 65 -4.18 -11.19 5.47
CA GLN A 65 -3.37 -10.39 6.37
C GLN A 65 -2.22 -9.69 5.67
N LYS A 66 -1.60 -10.34 4.69
CA LYS A 66 -0.57 -9.77 3.84
C LYS A 66 -1.08 -8.55 3.07
N ALA A 67 -2.16 -8.69 2.30
CA ALA A 67 -2.77 -7.58 1.58
C ALA A 67 -3.09 -6.40 2.50
N ARG A 68 -3.77 -6.65 3.61
CA ARG A 68 -4.10 -5.64 4.60
C ARG A 68 -2.88 -4.91 5.15
N ARG A 69 -1.76 -5.61 5.34
CA ARG A 69 -0.52 -5.04 5.87
C ARG A 69 0.24 -4.22 4.85
N VAL A 70 0.27 -4.66 3.59
CA VAL A 70 0.87 -3.92 2.48
C VAL A 70 0.23 -2.53 2.34
N TYR A 71 -1.11 -2.47 2.34
CA TYR A 71 -1.85 -1.20 2.23
C TYR A 71 -2.04 -0.46 3.57
N GLY A 72 -1.59 -1.03 4.69
CA GLY A 72 -1.68 -0.40 6.02
C GLY A 72 -3.11 -0.19 6.52
N ILE A 73 -4.04 -1.06 6.13
CA ILE A 73 -5.48 -0.96 6.42
C ILE A 73 -5.84 -1.86 7.61
N LEU A 74 -6.82 -1.44 8.43
CA LEU A 74 -7.37 -2.25 9.51
C LEU A 74 -8.51 -3.15 9.01
N GLU A 75 -8.82 -4.21 9.77
CA GLU A 75 -9.77 -5.25 9.38
C GLU A 75 -11.14 -4.72 9.00
N ARG A 76 -11.72 -3.84 9.82
CA ARG A 76 -13.06 -3.26 9.57
C ARG A 76 -13.14 -2.54 8.22
N GLN A 77 -12.10 -1.76 7.88
CA GLN A 77 -12.04 -1.05 6.60
C GLN A 77 -11.80 -2.01 5.43
N PHE A 78 -10.96 -3.04 5.62
CA PHE A 78 -10.68 -4.02 4.59
C PHE A 78 -11.91 -4.84 4.26
N ARG A 79 -12.68 -5.28 5.27
CA ARG A 79 -13.94 -5.99 5.09
C ARG A 79 -14.97 -5.15 4.32
N ARG A 80 -15.10 -3.85 4.65
CA ARG A 80 -15.97 -2.94 3.90
C ARG A 80 -15.58 -2.86 2.42
N TYR A 81 -14.30 -2.81 2.09
CA TYR A 81 -13.84 -2.82 0.70
C TYR A 81 -14.12 -4.14 -0.01
N TYR A 82 -14.05 -5.25 0.71
CA TYR A 82 -14.46 -6.53 0.17
C TYR A 82 -15.97 -6.56 -0.14
N GLU A 83 -16.81 -6.10 0.77
CA GLU A 83 -18.25 -5.98 0.57
C GLU A 83 -18.58 -5.06 -0.63
N GLU A 84 -17.87 -3.95 -0.77
CA GLU A 84 -17.99 -3.06 -1.93
C GLU A 84 -17.53 -3.75 -3.23
N SER A 85 -16.47 -4.55 -3.18
CA SER A 85 -15.96 -5.28 -4.35
C SER A 85 -16.92 -6.35 -4.87
N LEU A 86 -17.76 -6.94 -4.00
CA LEU A 86 -18.81 -7.89 -4.38
C LEU A 86 -19.93 -7.23 -5.18
N GLN A 87 -20.21 -5.95 -4.93
CA GLN A 87 -21.24 -5.18 -5.63
C GLN A 87 -20.81 -4.71 -7.01
N ARG A 88 -19.52 -4.66 -7.29
CA ARG A 88 -18.97 -4.23 -8.57
C ARG A 88 -19.04 -5.36 -9.60
N ARG A 89 -19.36 -5.04 -10.84
CA ARG A 89 -19.33 -6.01 -11.95
C ARG A 89 -17.89 -6.47 -12.20
N GLY A 90 -17.71 -7.76 -12.51
CA GLY A 90 -16.42 -8.37 -12.85
C GLY A 90 -15.86 -9.28 -11.75
N LEU A 91 -14.55 -9.51 -11.78
CA LEU A 91 -13.86 -10.37 -10.82
C LEU A 91 -13.70 -9.68 -9.47
N THR A 92 -14.36 -10.22 -8.44
CA THR A 92 -14.33 -9.66 -7.07
C THR A 92 -12.90 -9.41 -6.55
N GLY A 93 -11.98 -10.35 -6.81
CA GLY A 93 -10.59 -10.21 -6.38
C GLY A 93 -9.88 -9.03 -7.04
N LEU A 94 -10.06 -8.85 -8.35
CA LEU A 94 -9.51 -7.70 -9.09
C LEU A 94 -10.15 -6.39 -8.61
N ASN A 95 -11.47 -6.36 -8.46
CA ASN A 95 -12.20 -5.19 -7.96
C ASN A 95 -11.68 -4.76 -6.57
N LEU A 96 -11.44 -5.73 -5.68
CA LEU A 96 -10.85 -5.46 -4.36
C LEU A 96 -9.47 -4.82 -4.48
N LEU A 97 -8.60 -5.38 -5.33
CA LEU A 97 -7.26 -4.82 -5.54
C LEU A 97 -7.31 -3.44 -6.17
N GLN A 98 -8.20 -3.18 -7.11
CA GLN A 98 -8.43 -1.85 -7.70
C GLN A 98 -8.88 -0.83 -6.65
N ILE A 99 -9.81 -1.19 -5.77
CA ILE A 99 -10.23 -0.33 -4.66
C ILE A 99 -9.03 0.01 -3.74
N LEU A 100 -8.18 -0.97 -3.45
CA LEU A 100 -7.00 -0.76 -2.62
C LEU A 100 -5.95 0.13 -3.29
N GLU A 101 -5.74 -0.02 -4.60
CA GLU A 101 -4.83 0.82 -5.39
C GLU A 101 -5.37 2.23 -5.61
N SER A 102 -6.68 2.42 -5.79
CA SER A 102 -7.32 3.72 -6.00
C SER A 102 -7.36 4.63 -4.77
N ARG A 103 -6.88 4.19 -3.63
CA ARG A 103 -6.83 5.02 -2.42
C ARG A 103 -5.81 6.14 -2.56
N LEU A 104 -6.17 7.34 -2.12
CA LEU A 104 -5.30 8.52 -2.22
C LEU A 104 -3.92 8.30 -1.56
N ASP A 105 -3.86 7.66 -0.38
CA ASP A 105 -2.58 7.35 0.28
C ASP A 105 -1.69 6.41 -0.57
N ASN A 106 -2.30 5.46 -1.27
CA ASN A 106 -1.58 4.55 -2.15
C ASN A 106 -1.20 5.22 -3.48
N VAL A 107 -2.09 6.00 -4.09
CA VAL A 107 -1.78 6.73 -5.35
C VAL A 107 -0.63 7.71 -5.14
N VAL A 108 -0.60 8.46 -4.03
CA VAL A 108 0.52 9.34 -3.66
C VAL A 108 1.84 8.55 -3.55
N TYR A 109 1.80 7.34 -2.99
CA TYR A 109 2.97 6.46 -2.94
C TYR A 109 3.38 5.97 -4.34
N ARG A 110 2.43 5.54 -5.18
CA ARG A 110 2.68 5.05 -6.55
C ARG A 110 3.20 6.15 -7.49
N LEU A 111 2.75 7.40 -7.29
CA LEU A 111 3.30 8.57 -7.98
C LEU A 111 4.73 8.91 -7.53
N GLY A 112 5.28 8.22 -6.54
CA GLY A 112 6.63 8.46 -6.04
C GLY A 112 6.76 9.69 -5.12
N PHE A 113 5.64 10.31 -4.70
CA PHE A 113 5.64 11.47 -3.80
C PHE A 113 5.89 11.11 -2.34
N ALA A 114 6.07 9.84 -2.05
CA ALA A 114 6.49 9.33 -0.74
C ALA A 114 7.29 8.03 -0.89
N ASP A 115 8.17 7.73 0.09
CA ASP A 115 9.01 6.55 0.07
C ASP A 115 8.30 5.31 0.61
N SER A 116 7.18 5.50 1.28
CA SER A 116 6.35 4.41 1.78
C SER A 116 4.87 4.82 1.87
N ARG A 117 3.98 3.82 1.81
CA ARG A 117 2.54 4.05 2.02
C ARG A 117 2.22 4.69 3.38
N ALA A 118 3.02 4.40 4.41
CA ALA A 118 2.85 5.01 5.72
C ALA A 118 3.19 6.50 5.73
N GLN A 119 4.24 6.90 5.00
CA GLN A 119 4.62 8.30 4.82
C GLN A 119 3.61 9.03 3.94
N ALA A 120 3.19 8.43 2.81
CA ALA A 120 2.14 8.98 1.96
C ALA A 120 0.87 9.30 2.78
N ARG A 121 0.43 8.34 3.59
CA ARG A 121 -0.72 8.53 4.47
C ARG A 121 -0.54 9.68 5.45
N MET A 122 0.65 9.85 6.03
CA MET A 122 0.96 10.96 6.94
C MET A 122 0.90 12.29 6.19
N LEU A 123 1.53 12.39 5.02
CA LEU A 123 1.54 13.60 4.19
C LEU A 123 0.13 14.01 3.76
N VAL A 124 -0.70 13.04 3.34
CA VAL A 124 -2.11 13.30 3.01
C VAL A 124 -2.87 13.80 4.25
N SER A 125 -2.75 13.13 5.41
CA SER A 125 -3.44 13.54 6.64
C SER A 125 -3.04 14.92 7.13
N HIS A 126 -1.83 15.39 6.77
CA HIS A 126 -1.38 16.75 7.08
C HIS A 126 -1.86 17.77 6.04
N GLY A 127 -2.63 17.36 5.02
CA GLY A 127 -3.24 18.25 4.03
C GLY A 127 -2.23 18.88 3.06
N HIS A 128 -1.20 18.13 2.67
CA HIS A 128 -0.20 18.57 1.70
C HIS A 128 -0.64 18.40 0.26
N PHE A 129 -1.72 17.66 0.00
CA PHE A 129 -2.22 17.36 -1.34
C PHE A 129 -3.57 18.00 -1.61
N MET A 130 -3.81 18.23 -2.88
CA MET A 130 -5.09 18.62 -3.45
C MET A 130 -5.53 17.57 -4.46
N VAL A 131 -6.83 17.33 -4.53
CA VAL A 131 -7.47 16.49 -5.56
C VAL A 131 -8.45 17.39 -6.31
N ASN A 132 -8.31 17.49 -7.63
CA ASN A 132 -9.12 18.34 -8.49
C ASN A 132 -9.22 19.80 -7.97
N GLY A 133 -8.09 20.35 -7.54
CA GLY A 133 -7.99 21.70 -6.99
C GLY A 133 -8.50 21.89 -5.56
N ARG A 134 -9.05 20.84 -4.93
CA ARG A 134 -9.55 20.91 -3.56
C ARG A 134 -8.59 20.25 -2.57
N ARG A 135 -8.27 20.94 -1.47
CA ARG A 135 -7.46 20.38 -0.39
C ARG A 135 -8.12 19.13 0.19
N THR A 136 -7.34 18.06 0.32
CA THR A 136 -7.83 16.78 0.83
C THR A 136 -6.89 16.27 1.93
N ASP A 137 -7.45 15.85 3.05
CA ASP A 137 -6.73 15.28 4.21
C ASP A 137 -7.22 13.86 4.56
N VAL A 138 -8.03 13.25 3.67
CA VAL A 138 -8.61 11.92 3.84
C VAL A 138 -7.83 10.88 3.05
N PRO A 139 -6.89 10.11 3.67
CA PRO A 139 -6.06 9.13 2.97
C PRO A 139 -6.83 7.96 2.35
N SER A 140 -8.04 7.68 2.82
CA SER A 140 -8.91 6.61 2.30
C SER A 140 -9.86 7.07 1.21
N MET A 141 -9.75 8.31 0.73
CA MET A 141 -10.50 8.77 -0.42
C MET A 141 -10.21 7.87 -1.62
N LEU A 142 -11.23 7.37 -2.27
CA LEU A 142 -11.12 6.62 -3.50
C LEU A 142 -11.09 7.59 -4.68
N LEU A 143 -10.14 7.40 -5.55
CA LEU A 143 -9.92 8.19 -6.73
C LEU A 143 -10.40 7.43 -7.96
N SER A 144 -10.87 8.17 -8.96
CA SER A 144 -11.37 7.66 -10.23
C SER A 144 -10.45 8.03 -11.39
N SER A 145 -10.64 7.40 -12.54
CA SER A 145 -9.97 7.82 -13.77
C SER A 145 -10.32 9.27 -14.10
N GLY A 146 -9.31 10.07 -14.46
CA GLY A 146 -9.42 11.50 -14.71
C GLY A 146 -9.12 12.39 -13.49
N ASP A 147 -9.05 11.85 -12.27
CA ASP A 147 -8.72 12.64 -11.10
C ASP A 147 -7.27 13.13 -11.14
N GLN A 148 -7.07 14.40 -10.82
CA GLN A 148 -5.77 15.04 -10.74
C GLN A 148 -5.36 15.25 -9.29
N ILE A 149 -4.14 14.85 -8.97
CA ILE A 149 -3.52 15.02 -7.66
C ILE A 149 -2.38 16.03 -7.79
N SER A 150 -2.31 17.02 -6.92
CA SER A 150 -1.23 17.99 -6.91
C SER A 150 -0.75 18.26 -5.50
N VAL A 151 0.52 18.61 -5.35
CA VAL A 151 1.06 19.14 -4.10
C VAL A 151 0.63 20.59 -3.94
N ARG A 152 0.08 20.93 -2.78
CA ARG A 152 -0.37 22.28 -2.44
C ARG A 152 0.80 23.28 -2.49
N ASP A 153 0.58 24.49 -3.04
CA ASP A 153 1.63 25.49 -3.25
C ASP A 153 2.41 25.87 -1.98
N GLY A 154 1.70 26.06 -0.87
CA GLY A 154 2.35 26.31 0.42
C GLY A 154 3.22 25.14 0.93
N SER A 155 2.97 23.93 0.44
CA SER A 155 3.76 22.73 0.78
C SER A 155 5.00 22.57 -0.12
N ARG A 156 4.93 23.00 -1.38
CA ARG A 156 6.05 22.95 -2.35
C ARG A 156 7.29 23.67 -1.84
N LYS A 157 7.12 24.74 -1.04
CA LYS A 157 8.20 25.53 -0.46
C LYS A 157 8.99 24.79 0.64
N ARG A 158 8.47 23.69 1.19
CA ARG A 158 9.12 22.89 2.24
C ARG A 158 10.26 22.06 1.66
N THR A 159 11.34 21.92 2.42
CA THR A 159 12.55 21.19 2.02
C THR A 159 12.22 19.81 1.45
N TYR A 160 11.38 19.02 2.12
CA TYR A 160 10.97 17.70 1.66
C TYR A 160 10.45 17.69 0.20
N PHE A 161 9.59 18.64 -0.17
CA PHE A 161 9.00 18.67 -1.51
C PHE A 161 9.95 19.27 -2.57
N LYS A 162 10.90 20.12 -2.15
CA LYS A 162 11.96 20.61 -3.04
C LYS A 162 12.91 19.49 -3.43
N ASP A 163 13.36 18.69 -2.45
CA ASP A 163 14.26 17.56 -2.69
C ASP A 163 13.52 16.44 -3.46
N LEU A 164 12.23 16.29 -3.22
CA LEU A 164 11.40 15.28 -3.87
C LEU A 164 11.31 15.45 -5.38
N SER A 165 11.29 16.68 -5.90
CA SER A 165 11.18 16.92 -7.35
C SER A 165 12.35 16.28 -8.11
N ALA A 166 13.55 16.33 -7.57
CA ALA A 166 14.72 15.68 -8.15
C ALA A 166 14.68 14.15 -8.04
N VAL A 167 14.33 13.62 -6.86
CA VAL A 167 14.28 12.17 -6.62
C VAL A 167 13.10 11.51 -7.29
N ALA A 168 12.00 12.23 -7.49
CA ALA A 168 10.80 11.67 -8.11
C ALA A 168 11.05 11.28 -9.58
N GLU A 169 11.92 11.95 -10.30
CA GLU A 169 12.24 11.63 -11.71
C GLU A 169 12.82 10.21 -11.85
N GLU A 170 13.58 9.73 -10.87
CA GLU A 170 14.22 8.41 -10.88
C GLU A 170 13.26 7.25 -10.56
N LYS A 171 12.11 7.54 -9.89
CA LYS A 171 11.18 6.49 -9.48
C LYS A 171 10.29 6.07 -10.66
N THR A 172 10.16 4.78 -10.88
CA THR A 172 9.23 4.23 -11.87
C THR A 172 7.78 4.47 -11.44
N THR A 173 6.96 4.94 -12.40
CA THR A 173 5.53 5.15 -12.21
C THR A 173 4.79 4.09 -13.02
N PRO A 174 3.76 3.42 -12.47
CA PRO A 174 2.93 2.47 -13.23
C PRO A 174 2.19 3.17 -14.38
N ASP A 175 1.92 2.46 -15.48
CA ASP A 175 1.33 3.00 -16.72
C ASP A 175 -0.11 3.53 -16.54
N TRP A 176 -0.82 3.10 -15.51
CA TRP A 176 -2.16 3.60 -15.19
C TRP A 176 -2.16 4.98 -14.49
N LEU A 177 -0.95 5.53 -14.18
CA LEU A 177 -0.75 6.85 -13.61
C LEU A 177 0.12 7.69 -14.56
N SER A 178 -0.23 8.96 -14.72
CA SER A 178 0.63 9.96 -15.34
C SER A 178 1.21 10.88 -14.26
N ARG A 179 2.50 11.16 -14.31
CA ARG A 179 3.20 12.01 -13.34
C ARG A 179 3.99 13.11 -14.04
N ASP A 180 3.85 14.31 -13.51
CA ASP A 180 4.76 15.44 -13.77
C ASP A 180 5.58 15.70 -12.48
N ALA A 181 6.84 15.26 -12.51
CA ALA A 181 7.73 15.36 -11.36
C ALA A 181 8.11 16.82 -11.05
N LYS A 182 8.25 17.69 -12.08
CA LYS A 182 8.63 19.09 -11.92
C LYS A 182 7.54 19.89 -11.21
N ASN A 183 6.31 19.70 -11.64
CA ASN A 183 5.16 20.38 -11.07
C ASN A 183 4.56 19.64 -9.85
N LEU A 184 5.14 18.49 -9.46
CA LEU A 184 4.62 17.61 -8.40
C LEU A 184 3.11 17.37 -8.56
N THR A 185 2.70 17.04 -9.78
CA THR A 185 1.33 16.71 -10.12
C THR A 185 1.26 15.29 -10.71
N GLY A 186 0.11 14.69 -10.63
CA GLY A 186 -0.16 13.39 -11.23
C GLY A 186 -1.64 13.21 -11.50
N SER A 187 -1.97 12.30 -12.41
CA SER A 187 -3.35 11.97 -12.73
C SER A 187 -3.53 10.46 -12.90
N ILE A 188 -4.75 10.01 -12.71
CA ILE A 188 -5.14 8.63 -12.98
C ILE A 188 -5.67 8.57 -14.40
N THR A 189 -5.01 7.83 -15.27
CA THR A 189 -5.43 7.64 -16.66
C THR A 189 -6.52 6.57 -16.79
N ARG A 190 -6.32 5.44 -16.11
CA ARG A 190 -7.26 4.31 -16.05
C ARG A 190 -7.16 3.58 -14.72
N LEU A 191 -8.03 2.64 -14.47
CA LEU A 191 -7.86 1.73 -13.33
C LEU A 191 -6.74 0.71 -13.62
N PRO A 192 -5.99 0.29 -12.59
CA PRO A 192 -4.89 -0.67 -12.77
C PRO A 192 -5.40 -2.04 -13.21
N GLU A 193 -4.64 -2.69 -14.08
CA GLU A 193 -4.81 -4.09 -14.44
C GLU A 193 -4.10 -4.99 -13.42
N ARG A 194 -4.44 -6.29 -13.42
CA ARG A 194 -3.85 -7.24 -12.47
C ARG A 194 -2.33 -7.33 -12.57
N ALA A 195 -1.77 -7.23 -13.76
CA ALA A 195 -0.32 -7.30 -14.02
C ALA A 195 0.46 -6.10 -13.41
N GLU A 196 -0.18 -4.95 -13.27
CA GLU A 196 0.41 -3.71 -12.73
C GLU A 196 0.35 -3.61 -11.20
N ILE A 197 -0.42 -4.50 -10.57
CA ILE A 197 -0.53 -4.58 -9.12
C ILE A 197 0.51 -5.56 -8.58
N ASP A 198 1.10 -5.26 -7.43
CA ASP A 198 2.15 -6.06 -6.80
C ASP A 198 1.83 -7.57 -6.85
N GLY A 199 2.64 -8.34 -7.59
CA GLY A 199 2.37 -9.73 -7.98
C GLY A 199 2.28 -10.74 -6.83
N ASN A 200 2.79 -10.39 -5.66
CA ASN A 200 2.82 -11.29 -4.50
C ASN A 200 1.49 -11.36 -3.71
N LEU A 201 0.43 -10.73 -4.20
CA LEU A 201 -0.91 -10.81 -3.58
C LEU A 201 -1.74 -11.87 -4.30
N ASN A 202 -2.28 -12.82 -3.56
CA ASN A 202 -3.21 -13.81 -4.08
C ASN A 202 -4.63 -13.42 -3.66
N GLU A 203 -5.35 -12.77 -4.57
CA GLU A 203 -6.70 -12.28 -4.36
C GLU A 203 -7.73 -13.41 -4.24
N GLN A 204 -7.49 -14.55 -4.91
CA GLN A 204 -8.39 -15.69 -4.85
C GLN A 204 -8.49 -16.24 -3.42
N LEU A 205 -7.35 -16.42 -2.74
CA LEU A 205 -7.34 -16.87 -1.34
C LEU A 205 -8.01 -15.86 -0.41
N ILE A 206 -8.00 -14.57 -0.74
CA ILE A 206 -8.70 -13.52 0.03
C ILE A 206 -10.21 -13.66 -0.15
N VAL A 207 -10.67 -13.86 -1.38
CA VAL A 207 -12.09 -14.08 -1.68
C VAL A 207 -12.59 -15.34 -0.98
N GLU A 208 -11.87 -16.45 -1.08
CA GLU A 208 -12.21 -17.71 -0.40
C GLU A 208 -12.28 -17.55 1.13
N PHE A 209 -11.40 -16.71 1.72
CA PHE A 209 -11.43 -16.44 3.16
C PHE A 209 -12.74 -15.79 3.62
N TYR A 210 -13.28 -14.87 2.82
CA TYR A 210 -14.51 -14.14 3.17
C TYR A 210 -15.79 -14.78 2.66
N SER A 211 -15.70 -15.79 1.79
CA SER A 211 -16.84 -16.54 1.27
C SER A 211 -17.32 -17.66 2.20
N ARG A 212 -16.67 -17.83 3.34
CA ARG A 212 -17.00 -18.81 4.37
C ARG A 212 -18.11 -18.33 5.30
#